data_3133a304cffe28a30fe9cbe48f7947fb
#
_entry.id   3133a304cffe28a30fe9cbe48f7947fb
#
_cell.length_a   1.000
_cell.length_b   1.000
_cell.length_c   1.000
_cell.angle_alpha   90.00
_cell.angle_beta   90.00
_cell.angle_gamma   90.00
#
_symmetry.space_group_name_H-M   'P 1'
#
loop_
_entity.id
_entity.type
_entity.pdbx_description
1 polymer ?
#
loop_
_entity_poly.entity_id
_entity_poly.type
_entity_poly.pdbx_seq_one_letter_code
_entity_poly.pdbx_strand_id
1 'polypeptide(L)'
;MVKLYNQGVYLLNGSEIVPDGEDAVREIEGKVGHVVSKEEAAKETIAYRILKEHNTSPDMEHLRIKFDKLTSHDITFVGIIQTARASGLERFPIPYVLTNCHNSLCAVGGTINEDDHMFGLTCAKKYGGVYVPPHQAVIHQYAREMLAGGGKMILGSDSHTRYGALGTMAIGEGGPELVKQLLNKTYDIRMPEVIAVYLDGQPSVGVGPQDVALAIIKATFANGYVNNKVMEFVGPGVEKLSADFRIGIDVMTTETTCLSSIWKTDAVIEEFFEIHGRKEDFEKLSPGETAYYDGMVYVDLDKVEPMIAMPFHPSNAYTIRELNQNLSEILHDVEQKALVSLGGDVNFTLQDKVRNGKLYVEQGIIAGCAGGGFENICAASEILSGCGIGADEFTLSVYPASTPIYMELVKNGAVAKLMEAGAVVKTAFCGPCFGAGDTPADGALSIRHSTRNFPNREGSKLQSGQIASVALMDARSIAATAANKGYLTSAADMMDREYQMPMYHFDSNIYANRVFDSKGIADPSVKIKLGPNIKDWPEMPPLPEHLLLKVVSEIHDPVTTTDELIPSGETSSYRSNPLGLAEFALSRKDPAYVG
;
A
#
# COMPACT_ATOMS: atom_id res chain seq x y z
N MET A 1 0.89 -9.75 21.73
CA MET A 1 1.01 -9.16 20.39
C MET A 1 -0.37 -8.72 19.89
N VAL A 2 -1.16 -9.53 19.18
CA VAL A 2 -2.48 -9.12 18.65
C VAL A 2 -3.60 -9.98 19.24
N LYS A 3 -4.72 -9.33 19.65
CA LYS A 3 -5.93 -9.98 20.19
C LYS A 3 -7.15 -9.42 19.44
N LEU A 4 -8.07 -10.29 19.02
CA LEU A 4 -9.34 -9.90 18.41
C LEU A 4 -10.48 -9.99 19.44
N TYR A 5 -11.38 -9.01 19.42
CA TYR A 5 -12.62 -9.06 20.20
C TYR A 5 -13.74 -9.59 19.30
N ASN A 6 -14.46 -10.62 19.78
CA ASN A 6 -15.52 -11.26 19.00
C ASN A 6 -16.87 -10.52 19.07
N GLN A 7 -16.98 -9.51 19.91
CA GLN A 7 -18.13 -8.63 20.07
C GLN A 7 -17.74 -7.20 19.81
N GLY A 8 -18.74 -6.33 19.60
CA GLY A 8 -18.52 -4.90 19.53
C GLY A 8 -17.94 -4.35 20.84
N VAL A 9 -17.37 -3.16 20.77
CA VAL A 9 -16.76 -2.49 21.91
C VAL A 9 -17.10 -1.01 21.92
N TYR A 10 -17.27 -0.46 23.11
CA TYR A 10 -17.27 0.98 23.33
C TYR A 10 -15.87 1.43 23.73
N LEU A 11 -15.47 2.57 23.22
CA LEU A 11 -14.23 3.25 23.57
C LEU A 11 -14.60 4.57 24.25
N LEU A 12 -14.28 4.70 25.53
CA LEU A 12 -14.56 5.92 26.31
C LEU A 12 -13.33 6.81 26.33
N ASN A 13 -13.51 8.07 26.03
CA ASN A 13 -12.45 9.09 26.00
C ASN A 13 -11.20 8.66 25.20
N GLY A 14 -11.40 7.84 24.17
CA GLY A 14 -10.34 7.36 23.27
C GLY A 14 -9.34 6.35 23.88
N SER A 15 -9.58 5.88 25.12
CA SER A 15 -8.62 5.01 25.82
C SER A 15 -9.23 3.85 26.61
N GLU A 16 -10.39 3.99 27.21
CA GLU A 16 -10.98 2.95 28.02
C GLU A 16 -11.92 2.05 27.22
N ILE A 17 -11.66 0.75 27.24
CA ILE A 17 -12.39 -0.26 26.45
C ILE A 17 -13.47 -0.89 27.33
N VAL A 18 -14.73 -0.79 26.88
CA VAL A 18 -15.86 -1.50 27.48
C VAL A 18 -16.45 -2.44 26.42
N PRO A 19 -16.31 -3.77 26.58
CA PRO A 19 -16.90 -4.73 25.66
C PRO A 19 -18.43 -4.65 25.66
N ASP A 20 -19.06 -4.77 24.47
CA ASP A 20 -20.51 -4.79 24.34
C ASP A 20 -21.10 -6.02 25.04
N GLY A 21 -22.16 -5.83 25.83
CA GLY A 21 -22.81 -6.87 26.63
C GLY A 21 -23.98 -6.32 27.46
N GLU A 22 -24.65 -7.21 28.20
CA GLU A 22 -25.87 -6.87 28.95
C GLU A 22 -25.68 -5.73 29.96
N ASP A 23 -24.50 -5.61 30.56
CA ASP A 23 -24.18 -4.58 31.55
C ASP A 23 -23.45 -3.35 30.97
N ALA A 24 -23.07 -3.36 29.68
CA ALA A 24 -22.24 -2.32 29.06
C ALA A 24 -22.86 -0.92 29.20
N VAL A 25 -24.15 -0.77 28.90
CA VAL A 25 -24.85 0.54 28.96
C VAL A 25 -24.81 1.09 30.40
N ARG A 26 -25.04 0.23 31.42
CA ARG A 26 -25.00 0.64 32.82
C ARG A 26 -23.59 1.02 33.27
N GLU A 27 -22.59 0.26 32.81
CA GLU A 27 -21.17 0.57 33.10
C GLU A 27 -20.78 1.93 32.48
N ILE A 28 -21.16 2.17 31.22
CA ILE A 28 -20.92 3.43 30.50
C ILE A 28 -21.62 4.58 31.22
N GLU A 29 -22.92 4.45 31.53
CA GLU A 29 -23.67 5.47 32.26
C GLU A 29 -23.00 5.84 33.59
N GLY A 30 -22.50 4.84 34.33
CA GLY A 30 -21.78 5.06 35.57
C GLY A 30 -20.47 5.83 35.41
N LYS A 31 -19.83 5.77 34.23
CA LYS A 31 -18.54 6.43 33.93
C LYS A 31 -18.70 7.81 33.29
N VAL A 32 -19.66 7.96 32.35
CA VAL A 32 -19.87 9.22 31.61
C VAL A 32 -21.02 10.07 32.15
N GLY A 33 -21.86 9.53 33.05
CA GLY A 33 -22.93 10.25 33.72
C GLY A 33 -24.24 10.39 32.94
N HIS A 34 -24.36 9.78 31.77
CA HIS A 34 -25.58 9.75 30.96
C HIS A 34 -25.66 8.47 30.14
N VAL A 35 -26.89 8.13 29.72
CA VAL A 35 -27.15 6.96 28.85
C VAL A 35 -26.76 7.31 27.42
N VAL A 36 -25.99 6.44 26.78
CA VAL A 36 -25.61 6.53 25.36
C VAL A 36 -26.14 5.29 24.64
N SER A 37 -26.95 5.48 23.60
CA SER A 37 -27.38 4.34 22.76
C SER A 37 -26.24 3.91 21.84
N LYS A 38 -26.28 2.65 21.42
CA LYS A 38 -25.31 2.09 20.47
C LYS A 38 -25.28 2.88 19.15
N GLU A 39 -26.47 3.27 18.67
CA GLU A 39 -26.64 4.04 17.44
C GLU A 39 -26.03 5.44 17.54
N GLU A 40 -26.09 6.06 18.71
CA GLU A 40 -25.46 7.36 18.95
C GLU A 40 -23.95 7.21 19.07
N ALA A 41 -23.49 6.23 19.84
CA ALA A 41 -22.06 5.95 20.00
C ALA A 41 -21.38 5.58 18.66
N ALA A 42 -22.07 4.87 17.76
CA ALA A 42 -21.52 4.54 16.43
C ALA A 42 -21.28 5.79 15.56
N LYS A 43 -22.02 6.88 15.78
CA LYS A 43 -21.84 8.16 15.07
C LYS A 43 -20.61 8.92 15.55
N GLU A 44 -20.06 8.55 16.69
CA GLU A 44 -18.90 9.20 17.30
C GLU A 44 -17.55 8.65 16.79
N THR A 45 -17.55 7.66 15.88
CA THR A 45 -16.33 7.23 15.19
C THR A 45 -15.86 8.27 14.18
N ILE A 46 -14.55 8.36 13.97
CA ILE A 46 -13.96 9.25 12.94
C ILE A 46 -14.48 8.86 11.56
N ALA A 47 -14.51 7.55 11.29
CA ALA A 47 -14.96 6.99 10.02
C ALA A 47 -16.40 7.40 9.68
N TYR A 48 -17.34 7.30 10.65
CA TYR A 48 -18.72 7.70 10.42
C TYR A 48 -18.83 9.18 10.04
N ARG A 49 -18.11 10.06 10.74
CA ARG A 49 -18.18 11.52 10.50
C ARG A 49 -17.66 11.87 9.11
N ILE A 50 -16.52 11.31 8.69
CA ILE A 50 -15.96 11.53 7.35
C ILE A 50 -16.90 11.00 6.26
N LEU A 51 -17.43 9.77 6.41
CA LEU A 51 -18.36 9.20 5.44
C LEU A 51 -19.65 10.02 5.35
N LYS A 52 -20.16 10.53 6.47
CA LYS A 52 -21.35 11.40 6.51
C LYS A 52 -21.13 12.71 5.76
N GLU A 53 -19.98 13.35 5.93
CA GLU A 53 -19.64 14.61 5.26
C GLU A 53 -19.59 14.45 3.73
N HIS A 54 -19.09 13.31 3.25
CA HIS A 54 -18.93 13.03 1.81
C HIS A 54 -20.13 12.31 1.18
N ASN A 55 -21.13 11.96 1.98
CA ASN A 55 -22.33 11.27 1.51
C ASN A 55 -23.35 12.25 0.93
N THR A 56 -23.74 12.04 -0.31
CA THR A 56 -24.80 12.81 -0.98
C THR A 56 -26.18 12.11 -0.95
N SER A 57 -26.26 10.90 -0.37
CA SER A 57 -27.52 10.20 -0.12
C SER A 57 -28.27 10.82 1.07
N PRO A 58 -29.62 10.77 1.07
CA PRO A 58 -30.41 11.24 2.22
C PRO A 58 -30.32 10.33 3.45
N ASP A 59 -29.85 9.10 3.31
CA ASP A 59 -29.69 8.13 4.38
C ASP A 59 -28.24 7.69 4.57
N MET A 60 -27.95 7.02 5.68
CA MET A 60 -26.62 6.52 6.04
C MET A 60 -26.50 5.01 5.88
N GLU A 61 -27.49 4.30 5.34
CA GLU A 61 -27.39 2.87 5.04
C GLU A 61 -26.78 2.66 3.64
N HIS A 62 -27.24 3.46 2.65
CA HIS A 62 -26.77 3.42 1.28
C HIS A 62 -26.09 4.75 0.92
N LEU A 63 -24.78 4.75 1.01
CA LEU A 63 -23.98 5.95 0.80
C LEU A 63 -23.72 6.19 -0.68
N ARG A 64 -23.71 7.47 -1.07
CA ARG A 64 -23.32 7.97 -2.39
C ARG A 64 -22.18 8.97 -2.22
N ILE A 65 -20.97 8.43 -2.19
CA ILE A 65 -19.76 9.18 -1.83
C ILE A 65 -19.25 10.02 -3.01
N LYS A 66 -18.88 11.25 -2.71
CA LYS A 66 -18.08 12.14 -3.55
C LYS A 66 -16.70 12.29 -2.92
N PHE A 67 -15.66 12.10 -3.72
CA PHE A 67 -14.28 12.28 -3.27
C PHE A 67 -13.80 13.72 -3.50
N ASP A 68 -12.86 14.17 -2.67
CA ASP A 68 -12.23 15.49 -2.82
C ASP A 68 -11.18 15.51 -3.92
N LYS A 69 -10.42 14.43 -4.08
CA LYS A 69 -9.28 14.35 -5.01
C LYS A 69 -9.15 12.94 -5.58
N LEU A 70 -8.50 12.84 -6.75
CA LEU A 70 -8.19 11.57 -7.42
C LEU A 70 -6.68 11.44 -7.64
N THR A 71 -6.19 10.19 -7.65
CA THR A 71 -4.80 9.89 -8.00
C THR A 71 -4.70 8.59 -8.81
N SER A 72 -3.82 8.58 -9.80
CA SER A 72 -3.58 7.41 -10.65
C SER A 72 -2.11 7.33 -11.07
N HIS A 73 -1.71 6.15 -11.50
CA HIS A 73 -0.37 5.90 -12.02
C HIS A 73 -0.40 5.50 -13.50
N ASP A 74 0.77 5.48 -14.11
CA ASP A 74 0.98 5.29 -15.56
C ASP A 74 0.46 3.97 -16.14
N ILE A 75 0.30 2.93 -15.35
CA ILE A 75 -0.34 1.68 -15.81
C ILE A 75 -1.87 1.84 -15.98
N THR A 76 -2.50 2.79 -15.29
CA THR A 76 -3.97 2.90 -15.22
C THR A 76 -4.54 4.16 -15.84
N PHE A 77 -3.86 5.33 -15.72
CA PHE A 77 -4.49 6.60 -16.10
C PHE A 77 -4.83 6.69 -17.60
N VAL A 78 -4.07 6.04 -18.49
CA VAL A 78 -4.37 6.08 -19.92
C VAL A 78 -5.75 5.47 -20.19
N GLY A 79 -5.99 4.25 -19.69
CA GLY A 79 -7.28 3.57 -19.83
C GLY A 79 -8.44 4.33 -19.17
N ILE A 80 -8.21 4.88 -17.97
CA ILE A 80 -9.20 5.68 -17.25
C ILE A 80 -9.60 6.91 -18.06
N ILE A 81 -8.63 7.69 -18.54
CA ILE A 81 -8.91 8.92 -19.28
C ILE A 81 -9.54 8.61 -20.64
N GLN A 82 -9.08 7.57 -21.34
CA GLN A 82 -9.69 7.16 -22.62
C GLN A 82 -11.14 6.74 -22.43
N THR A 83 -11.47 5.98 -21.37
CA THR A 83 -12.84 5.60 -21.05
C THR A 83 -13.70 6.82 -20.71
N ALA A 84 -13.18 7.74 -19.88
CA ALA A 84 -13.88 8.96 -19.54
C ALA A 84 -14.12 9.86 -20.76
N ARG A 85 -13.14 9.96 -21.69
CA ARG A 85 -13.27 10.68 -22.97
C ARG A 85 -14.38 10.08 -23.85
N ALA A 86 -14.38 8.77 -23.99
CA ALA A 86 -15.45 8.07 -24.73
C ALA A 86 -16.84 8.29 -24.11
N SER A 87 -16.89 8.65 -22.83
CA SER A 87 -18.12 8.91 -22.07
C SER A 87 -18.43 10.41 -21.89
N GLY A 88 -17.73 11.32 -22.60
CA GLY A 88 -18.03 12.75 -22.62
C GLY A 88 -17.25 13.60 -21.61
N LEU A 89 -16.03 13.22 -21.24
CA LEU A 89 -15.16 14.03 -20.38
C LEU A 89 -14.79 15.36 -21.05
N GLU A 90 -15.13 16.47 -20.40
CA GLU A 90 -14.80 17.83 -20.84
C GLU A 90 -13.62 18.43 -20.05
N ARG A 91 -13.57 18.18 -18.75
CA ARG A 91 -12.51 18.61 -17.82
C ARG A 91 -12.50 17.71 -16.60
N PHE A 92 -11.42 17.71 -15.84
CA PHE A 92 -11.41 17.07 -14.53
C PHE A 92 -12.25 17.90 -13.54
N PRO A 93 -13.31 17.32 -12.95
CA PRO A 93 -14.22 18.07 -12.08
C PRO A 93 -13.65 18.35 -10.71
N ILE A 94 -12.68 17.54 -10.28
CA ILE A 94 -11.95 17.63 -9.01
C ILE A 94 -10.45 17.45 -9.29
N PRO A 95 -9.54 17.84 -8.39
CA PRO A 95 -8.11 17.65 -8.56
C PRO A 95 -7.76 16.21 -8.88
N TYR A 96 -7.08 15.98 -9.99
CA TYR A 96 -6.65 14.66 -10.42
C TYR A 96 -5.15 14.65 -10.72
N VAL A 97 -4.43 13.76 -10.01
CA VAL A 97 -2.98 13.62 -10.10
C VAL A 97 -2.61 12.37 -10.88
N LEU A 98 -1.77 12.55 -11.90
CA LEU A 98 -1.23 11.52 -12.77
C LEU A 98 0.24 11.32 -12.44
N THR A 99 0.60 10.17 -11.86
CA THR A 99 1.99 9.85 -11.48
C THR A 99 2.59 8.80 -12.42
N ASN A 100 3.90 8.88 -12.65
CA ASN A 100 4.62 7.95 -13.52
C ASN A 100 5.65 7.17 -12.71
N CYS A 101 5.21 6.12 -12.03
CA CYS A 101 6.04 5.39 -11.08
C CYS A 101 6.06 3.86 -11.29
N HIS A 102 5.25 3.32 -12.18
CA HIS A 102 5.23 1.88 -12.51
C HIS A 102 5.99 1.58 -13.81
N ASN A 103 5.74 2.34 -14.88
CA ASN A 103 6.51 2.26 -16.12
C ASN A 103 7.52 3.43 -16.25
N SER A 104 8.14 3.80 -15.17
CA SER A 104 8.92 5.02 -15.06
C SER A 104 10.31 4.99 -15.72
N LEU A 105 10.58 4.03 -16.58
CA LEU A 105 11.86 3.89 -17.31
C LEU A 105 13.09 3.63 -16.41
N CYS A 106 12.88 3.30 -15.13
CA CYS A 106 13.97 2.92 -14.23
C CYS A 106 14.55 1.53 -14.55
N ALA A 107 13.65 0.61 -14.89
CA ALA A 107 14.00 -0.78 -15.15
C ALA A 107 13.23 -1.36 -16.34
N VAL A 108 12.06 -0.83 -16.61
CA VAL A 108 11.23 -1.16 -17.77
C VAL A 108 11.16 0.08 -18.63
N GLY A 109 11.62 0.05 -19.86
CA GLY A 109 11.67 1.23 -20.66
C GLY A 109 11.62 0.95 -22.16
N GLY A 110 10.78 1.70 -22.82
CA GLY A 110 10.67 1.76 -24.26
C GLY A 110 9.90 3.00 -24.67
N THR A 111 9.95 3.37 -25.93
CA THR A 111 9.21 4.51 -26.48
C THR A 111 7.72 4.42 -26.14
N ILE A 112 7.16 3.21 -26.09
CA ILE A 112 5.76 2.96 -25.73
C ILE A 112 5.40 3.49 -24.33
N ASN A 113 6.31 3.40 -23.36
CA ASN A 113 6.07 3.90 -22.02
C ASN A 113 6.17 5.44 -21.97
N GLU A 114 7.11 6.01 -22.72
CA GLU A 114 7.22 7.48 -22.83
C GLU A 114 6.03 8.08 -23.57
N ASP A 115 5.42 7.37 -24.54
CA ASP A 115 4.18 7.77 -25.17
C ASP A 115 3.03 7.87 -24.14
N ASP A 116 2.91 6.92 -23.21
CA ASP A 116 1.95 6.99 -22.12
C ASP A 116 2.18 8.21 -21.21
N HIS A 117 3.45 8.53 -20.93
CA HIS A 117 3.82 9.72 -20.15
C HIS A 117 3.45 11.01 -20.88
N MET A 118 3.73 11.10 -22.18
CA MET A 118 3.34 12.25 -23.00
C MET A 118 1.83 12.40 -23.13
N PHE A 119 1.10 11.28 -23.20
CA PHE A 119 -0.36 11.30 -23.12
C PHE A 119 -0.82 11.91 -21.80
N GLY A 120 -0.30 11.42 -20.65
CA GLY A 120 -0.63 11.91 -19.31
C GLY A 120 -0.38 13.42 -19.17
N LEU A 121 0.79 13.91 -19.60
CA LEU A 121 1.13 15.34 -19.55
C LEU A 121 0.15 16.19 -20.37
N THR A 122 -0.15 15.75 -21.59
CA THR A 122 -1.06 16.52 -22.46
C THR A 122 -2.51 16.45 -21.99
N CYS A 123 -2.93 15.36 -21.34
CA CYS A 123 -4.23 15.25 -20.67
C CYS A 123 -4.31 16.16 -19.44
N ALA A 124 -3.27 16.20 -18.61
CA ALA A 124 -3.22 17.11 -17.46
C ALA A 124 -3.37 18.58 -17.89
N LYS A 125 -2.68 18.97 -18.98
CA LYS A 125 -2.82 20.31 -19.58
C LYS A 125 -4.23 20.56 -20.09
N LYS A 126 -4.76 19.62 -20.87
CA LYS A 126 -6.06 19.76 -21.52
C LYS A 126 -7.22 19.81 -20.54
N TYR A 127 -7.21 18.94 -19.53
CA TYR A 127 -8.34 18.74 -18.62
C TYR A 127 -8.19 19.40 -17.26
N GLY A 128 -7.05 20.02 -16.97
CA GLY A 128 -6.85 20.74 -15.70
C GLY A 128 -6.34 19.86 -14.56
N GLY A 129 -5.41 18.96 -14.84
CA GLY A 129 -4.83 18.05 -13.84
C GLY A 129 -3.41 18.40 -13.39
N VAL A 130 -2.84 17.51 -12.59
CA VAL A 130 -1.45 17.53 -12.16
C VAL A 130 -0.71 16.34 -12.76
N TYR A 131 0.49 16.57 -13.27
CA TYR A 131 1.33 15.52 -13.86
C TYR A 131 2.67 15.45 -13.13
N VAL A 132 2.93 14.30 -12.51
CA VAL A 132 4.18 14.00 -11.82
C VAL A 132 5.06 13.14 -12.72
N PRO A 133 6.19 13.65 -13.21
CA PRO A 133 7.06 12.92 -14.13
C PRO A 133 7.69 11.68 -13.49
N PRO A 134 8.24 10.75 -14.30
CA PRO A 134 9.03 9.63 -13.82
C PRO A 134 10.15 10.07 -12.88
N HIS A 135 10.52 9.19 -11.94
CA HIS A 135 11.60 9.35 -10.96
C HIS A 135 11.35 10.39 -9.86
N GLN A 136 10.22 11.11 -9.87
CA GLN A 136 9.95 12.15 -8.86
C GLN A 136 9.38 11.57 -7.57
N ALA A 137 8.37 10.72 -7.66
CA ALA A 137 7.78 10.07 -6.50
C ALA A 137 6.95 8.85 -6.91
N VAL A 138 6.82 7.88 -6.00
CA VAL A 138 5.76 6.87 -6.11
C VAL A 138 4.42 7.53 -5.80
N ILE A 139 3.33 7.01 -6.40
CA ILE A 139 1.98 7.60 -6.31
C ILE A 139 1.59 7.95 -4.87
N HIS A 140 1.77 7.00 -3.93
CA HIS A 140 1.30 7.20 -2.57
C HIS A 140 2.18 8.18 -1.79
N GLN A 141 3.48 8.25 -2.07
CA GLN A 141 4.33 9.22 -1.40
C GLN A 141 4.03 10.65 -1.86
N TYR A 142 3.83 10.85 -3.18
CA TYR A 142 3.39 12.15 -3.67
C TYR A 142 2.04 12.56 -3.06
N ALA A 143 1.11 11.62 -2.96
CA ALA A 143 -0.20 11.90 -2.35
C ALA A 143 -0.09 12.30 -0.87
N ARG A 144 0.77 11.64 -0.08
CA ARG A 144 1.05 11.99 1.32
C ARG A 144 1.65 13.38 1.45
N GLU A 145 2.66 13.67 0.63
CA GLU A 145 3.39 14.95 0.67
C GLU A 145 2.55 16.12 0.15
N MET A 146 1.65 15.91 -0.84
CA MET A 146 1.03 17.00 -1.60
C MET A 146 -0.51 17.00 -1.62
N LEU A 147 -1.20 15.91 -1.26
CA LEU A 147 -2.64 15.77 -1.45
C LEU A 147 -3.42 15.49 -0.17
N ALA A 148 -2.89 14.64 0.72
CA ALA A 148 -3.57 14.23 1.95
C ALA A 148 -3.93 15.44 2.81
N GLY A 149 -5.03 15.33 3.56
CA GLY A 149 -5.50 16.34 4.50
C GLY A 149 -6.52 15.75 5.46
N GLY A 150 -6.63 16.30 6.66
CA GLY A 150 -7.56 15.85 7.68
C GLY A 150 -9.00 15.90 7.19
N GLY A 151 -9.80 14.91 7.52
CA GLY A 151 -11.20 14.80 7.14
C GLY A 151 -11.47 14.58 5.64
N LYS A 152 -10.46 14.52 4.78
CA LYS A 152 -10.63 14.38 3.32
C LYS A 152 -10.81 12.93 2.89
N MET A 153 -11.42 12.76 1.70
CA MET A 153 -11.52 11.47 1.01
C MET A 153 -10.80 11.51 -0.34
N ILE A 154 -9.95 10.53 -0.61
CA ILE A 154 -9.20 10.39 -1.87
C ILE A 154 -9.49 9.02 -2.48
N LEU A 155 -9.81 9.00 -3.78
CA LEU A 155 -9.92 7.77 -4.56
C LEU A 155 -8.68 7.61 -5.44
N GLY A 156 -8.08 6.44 -5.41
CA GLY A 156 -6.92 6.11 -6.23
C GLY A 156 -7.11 4.84 -7.06
N SER A 157 -6.42 4.77 -8.20
CA SER A 157 -6.43 3.60 -9.06
C SER A 157 -5.45 2.49 -8.64
N ASP A 158 -4.78 2.66 -7.52
CA ASP A 158 -3.90 1.67 -6.91
C ASP A 158 -4.50 1.16 -5.60
N SER A 159 -4.43 -0.15 -5.36
CA SER A 159 -5.01 -0.80 -4.18
C SER A 159 -4.40 -0.32 -2.85
N HIS A 160 -3.15 0.19 -2.86
CA HIS A 160 -2.49 0.75 -1.68
C HIS A 160 -2.80 2.24 -1.43
N THR A 161 -3.86 2.76 -2.01
CA THR A 161 -4.36 4.12 -1.72
C THR A 161 -4.88 4.15 -0.29
N ARG A 162 -3.98 4.40 0.66
CA ARG A 162 -4.18 4.46 2.10
C ARG A 162 -3.42 5.66 2.66
N TYR A 163 -4.14 6.63 3.22
CA TYR A 163 -3.58 7.86 3.78
C TYR A 163 -4.21 8.18 5.13
N GLY A 164 -4.79 7.17 5.77
CA GLY A 164 -5.48 7.27 7.05
C GLY A 164 -4.59 7.80 8.15
N ALA A 165 -3.30 7.44 8.16
CA ALA A 165 -2.31 7.96 9.10
C ALA A 165 -2.22 9.49 9.13
N LEU A 166 -2.56 10.15 8.01
CA LEU A 166 -2.59 11.61 7.86
C LEU A 166 -4.00 12.20 8.00
N GLY A 167 -4.96 11.44 8.51
CA GLY A 167 -6.34 11.87 8.68
C GLY A 167 -7.18 11.86 7.40
N THR A 168 -6.70 11.25 6.31
CA THR A 168 -7.40 11.16 5.03
C THR A 168 -7.95 9.76 4.81
N MET A 169 -9.27 9.59 4.72
CA MET A 169 -9.87 8.31 4.35
C MET A 169 -9.69 8.09 2.85
N ALA A 170 -8.79 7.17 2.48
CA ALA A 170 -8.45 6.91 1.10
C ALA A 170 -8.84 5.48 0.69
N ILE A 171 -9.39 5.36 -0.52
CA ILE A 171 -9.87 4.09 -1.06
C ILE A 171 -9.14 3.82 -2.38
N GLY A 172 -8.63 2.60 -2.53
CA GLY A 172 -8.04 2.11 -3.76
C GLY A 172 -9.03 1.27 -4.54
N GLU A 173 -9.32 1.66 -5.78
CA GLU A 173 -10.34 1.01 -6.63
C GLU A 173 -9.88 0.82 -8.07
N GLY A 174 -10.62 0.04 -8.82
CA GLY A 174 -10.41 -0.13 -10.24
C GLY A 174 -10.74 1.14 -11.06
N GLY A 175 -10.20 1.20 -12.28
CA GLY A 175 -10.40 2.32 -13.19
C GLY A 175 -11.84 2.79 -13.38
N PRO A 176 -12.85 1.90 -13.47
CA PRO A 176 -14.26 2.30 -13.64
C PRO A 176 -14.77 3.24 -12.55
N GLU A 177 -14.37 3.07 -11.29
CA GLU A 177 -14.81 3.95 -10.21
C GLU A 177 -14.22 5.37 -10.34
N LEU A 178 -12.97 5.48 -10.81
CA LEU A 178 -12.37 6.78 -11.09
C LEU A 178 -13.08 7.45 -12.29
N VAL A 179 -13.44 6.69 -13.33
CA VAL A 179 -14.23 7.20 -14.46
C VAL A 179 -15.55 7.78 -13.98
N LYS A 180 -16.26 7.10 -13.06
CA LYS A 180 -17.49 7.63 -12.47
C LYS A 180 -17.26 9.01 -11.82
N GLN A 181 -16.18 9.16 -11.03
CA GLN A 181 -15.86 10.46 -10.40
C GLN A 181 -15.54 11.52 -11.46
N LEU A 182 -14.76 11.18 -12.50
CA LEU A 182 -14.46 12.09 -13.62
C LEU A 182 -15.71 12.54 -14.38
N LEU A 183 -16.78 11.75 -14.35
CA LEU A 183 -18.09 12.06 -14.95
C LEU A 183 -19.11 12.60 -13.93
N ASN A 184 -18.66 13.09 -12.76
CA ASN A 184 -19.50 13.61 -11.68
C ASN A 184 -20.53 12.60 -11.12
N LYS A 185 -20.26 11.29 -11.23
CA LYS A 185 -21.04 10.24 -10.58
C LYS A 185 -20.55 10.01 -9.16
N THR A 186 -21.22 9.13 -8.42
CA THR A 186 -20.92 8.79 -7.04
C THR A 186 -20.27 7.41 -6.94
N TYR A 187 -19.60 7.17 -5.83
CA TYR A 187 -19.15 5.85 -5.38
C TYR A 187 -20.19 5.33 -4.40
N ASP A 188 -20.91 4.28 -4.81
CA ASP A 188 -22.09 3.80 -4.10
C ASP A 188 -21.74 2.57 -3.28
N ILE A 189 -21.86 2.67 -1.95
CA ILE A 189 -21.57 1.58 -1.01
C ILE A 189 -22.62 1.52 0.11
N ARG A 190 -22.73 0.38 0.79
CA ARG A 190 -23.41 0.32 2.09
C ARG A 190 -22.51 0.91 3.17
N MET A 191 -23.11 1.48 4.21
CA MET A 191 -22.35 1.92 5.39
C MET A 191 -21.51 0.76 5.90
N PRO A 192 -20.18 0.87 5.89
CA PRO A 192 -19.30 -0.20 6.37
C PRO A 192 -19.30 -0.30 7.89
N GLU A 193 -19.08 -1.48 8.40
CA GLU A 193 -18.71 -1.67 9.81
C GLU A 193 -17.36 -0.98 10.09
N VAL A 194 -17.20 -0.49 11.32
CA VAL A 194 -15.97 0.17 11.77
C VAL A 194 -15.31 -0.68 12.85
N ILE A 195 -14.07 -1.08 12.60
CA ILE A 195 -13.27 -1.87 13.53
C ILE A 195 -12.20 -0.99 14.16
N ALA A 196 -12.20 -0.88 15.48
CA ALA A 196 -11.11 -0.21 16.19
C ALA A 196 -9.82 -1.04 16.06
N VAL A 197 -8.72 -0.40 15.67
CA VAL A 197 -7.38 -0.95 15.84
C VAL A 197 -6.74 -0.19 17.01
N TYR A 198 -6.81 -0.82 18.19
CA TYR A 198 -6.35 -0.19 19.42
C TYR A 198 -4.87 -0.50 19.64
N LEU A 199 -4.04 0.53 19.53
CA LEU A 199 -2.61 0.43 19.76
C LEU A 199 -2.28 0.80 21.20
N ASP A 200 -1.57 -0.08 21.89
CA ASP A 200 -1.11 0.10 23.27
C ASP A 200 0.39 -0.13 23.38
N GLY A 201 1.05 0.53 24.34
CA GLY A 201 2.50 0.45 24.51
C GLY A 201 3.30 1.21 23.44
N GLN A 202 4.53 0.74 23.19
CA GLN A 202 5.43 1.30 22.17
C GLN A 202 6.30 0.19 21.56
N PRO A 203 6.74 0.31 20.28
CA PRO A 203 7.60 -0.67 19.66
C PRO A 203 8.96 -0.80 20.38
N SER A 204 9.44 -2.03 20.53
CA SER A 204 10.80 -2.29 21.03
C SER A 204 11.86 -1.93 20.00
N VAL A 205 13.10 -1.74 20.45
CA VAL A 205 14.26 -1.49 19.57
C VAL A 205 14.37 -2.60 18.52
N GLY A 206 14.58 -2.20 17.26
CA GLY A 206 14.67 -3.11 16.12
C GLY A 206 13.32 -3.47 15.46
N VAL A 207 12.19 -3.09 16.07
CA VAL A 207 10.86 -3.26 15.49
C VAL A 207 10.53 -2.07 14.59
N GLY A 208 10.11 -2.34 13.37
CA GLY A 208 9.67 -1.32 12.43
C GLY A 208 8.19 -1.41 12.06
N PRO A 209 7.70 -0.50 11.23
CA PRO A 209 6.29 -0.44 10.85
C PRO A 209 5.79 -1.71 10.13
N GLN A 210 6.65 -2.34 9.33
CA GLN A 210 6.32 -3.57 8.62
C GLN A 210 6.03 -4.73 9.59
N ASP A 211 6.76 -4.79 10.73
CA ASP A 211 6.56 -5.85 11.72
C ASP A 211 5.18 -5.76 12.38
N VAL A 212 4.76 -4.54 12.75
CA VAL A 212 3.43 -4.29 13.31
C VAL A 212 2.34 -4.59 12.28
N ALA A 213 2.54 -4.17 11.02
CA ALA A 213 1.61 -4.45 9.94
C ALA A 213 1.44 -5.95 9.70
N LEU A 214 2.54 -6.71 9.63
CA LEU A 214 2.50 -8.17 9.43
C LEU A 214 1.82 -8.88 10.60
N ALA A 215 2.01 -8.41 11.84
CA ALA A 215 1.30 -8.94 13.00
C ALA A 215 -0.23 -8.75 12.89
N ILE A 216 -0.67 -7.58 12.45
CA ILE A 216 -2.09 -7.27 12.23
C ILE A 216 -2.65 -8.14 11.08
N ILE A 217 -1.96 -8.21 9.94
CA ILE A 217 -2.37 -9.00 8.76
C ILE A 217 -2.49 -10.48 9.13
N LYS A 218 -1.50 -11.04 9.84
CA LYS A 218 -1.53 -12.43 10.33
C LYS A 218 -2.79 -12.71 11.15
N ALA A 219 -3.19 -11.78 12.01
CA ALA A 219 -4.31 -11.97 12.93
C ALA A 219 -5.69 -11.81 12.24
N THR A 220 -5.79 -11.01 11.18
CA THR A 220 -7.07 -10.55 10.64
C THR A 220 -7.43 -11.11 9.26
N PHE A 221 -6.45 -11.55 8.47
CA PHE A 221 -6.70 -11.94 7.07
C PHE A 221 -7.46 -13.27 6.96
N ALA A 222 -6.96 -14.34 7.58
CA ALA A 222 -7.48 -15.70 7.37
C ALA A 222 -8.94 -15.88 7.81
N ASN A 223 -9.39 -15.08 8.78
CA ASN A 223 -10.76 -15.12 9.32
C ASN A 223 -11.66 -14.02 8.70
N GLY A 224 -11.13 -13.19 7.81
CA GLY A 224 -11.87 -12.09 7.18
C GLY A 224 -12.36 -11.01 8.16
N TYR A 225 -11.71 -10.88 9.30
CA TYR A 225 -12.19 -10.06 10.43
C TYR A 225 -12.48 -8.60 10.06
N VAL A 226 -11.67 -8.02 9.17
CA VAL A 226 -11.80 -6.63 8.69
C VAL A 226 -12.22 -6.52 7.22
N ASN A 227 -12.63 -7.64 6.58
CA ASN A 227 -12.96 -7.65 5.17
C ASN A 227 -14.10 -6.65 4.84
N ASN A 228 -13.85 -5.73 3.89
CA ASN A 228 -14.76 -4.65 3.49
C ASN A 228 -15.21 -3.70 4.63
N LYS A 229 -14.47 -3.66 5.75
CA LYS A 229 -14.72 -2.78 6.88
C LYS A 229 -13.72 -1.64 6.91
N VAL A 230 -13.99 -0.60 7.68
CA VAL A 230 -13.03 0.48 7.93
C VAL A 230 -12.23 0.17 9.20
N MET A 231 -10.92 0.25 9.11
CA MET A 231 -10.01 0.13 10.26
C MET A 231 -9.74 1.53 10.83
N GLU A 232 -10.21 1.80 12.06
CA GLU A 232 -9.97 3.07 12.75
C GLU A 232 -8.91 2.89 13.85
N PHE A 233 -7.74 3.50 13.65
CA PHE A 233 -6.60 3.39 14.54
C PHE A 233 -6.68 4.38 15.68
N VAL A 234 -6.73 3.86 16.90
CA VAL A 234 -6.95 4.58 18.15
C VAL A 234 -6.05 4.04 19.26
N GLY A 235 -6.20 4.56 20.45
CA GLY A 235 -5.44 4.14 21.64
C GLY A 235 -4.20 4.98 21.92
N PRO A 236 -3.58 4.83 23.10
CA PRO A 236 -2.47 5.65 23.55
C PRO A 236 -1.15 5.36 22.82
N GLY A 237 -0.99 4.15 22.26
CA GLY A 237 0.19 3.76 21.48
C GLY A 237 0.34 4.58 20.19
N VAL A 238 -0.75 5.15 19.63
CA VAL A 238 -0.67 5.99 18.43
C VAL A 238 0.29 7.17 18.66
N GLU A 239 0.22 7.82 19.80
CA GLU A 239 1.04 9.01 20.13
C GLU A 239 2.54 8.69 20.32
N LYS A 240 2.90 7.41 20.39
CA LYS A 240 4.29 6.94 20.50
C LYS A 240 4.96 6.68 19.15
N LEU A 241 4.19 6.75 18.06
CA LEU A 241 4.65 6.47 16.72
C LEU A 241 4.90 7.76 15.93
N SER A 242 6.01 7.81 15.21
CA SER A 242 6.26 8.87 14.23
C SER A 242 5.26 8.83 13.07
N ALA A 243 5.19 9.91 12.29
CA ALA A 243 4.34 9.94 11.09
C ALA A 243 4.74 8.84 10.08
N ASP A 244 6.04 8.66 9.81
CA ASP A 244 6.54 7.62 8.90
C ASP A 244 6.19 6.20 9.38
N PHE A 245 6.26 5.96 10.69
CA PHE A 245 5.89 4.66 11.27
C PHE A 245 4.40 4.37 11.07
N ARG A 246 3.51 5.35 11.36
CA ARG A 246 2.06 5.22 11.13
C ARG A 246 1.74 4.99 9.65
N ILE A 247 2.39 5.73 8.76
CA ILE A 247 2.26 5.61 7.30
C ILE A 247 2.66 4.20 6.83
N GLY A 248 3.74 3.64 7.39
CA GLY A 248 4.20 2.30 7.05
C GLY A 248 3.22 1.20 7.46
N ILE A 249 2.55 1.34 8.62
CA ILE A 249 1.47 0.42 9.02
C ILE A 249 0.25 0.63 8.12
N ASP A 250 -0.16 1.87 7.93
CA ASP A 250 -1.40 2.25 7.24
C ASP A 250 -1.47 1.71 5.81
N VAL A 251 -0.38 1.83 5.04
CA VAL A 251 -0.32 1.34 3.66
C VAL A 251 -0.50 -0.17 3.55
N MET A 252 -0.08 -0.93 4.55
CA MET A 252 -0.19 -2.37 4.59
C MET A 252 -1.60 -2.87 4.97
N THR A 253 -2.49 -1.99 5.45
CA THR A 253 -3.88 -2.37 5.75
C THR A 253 -4.62 -2.91 4.53
N THR A 254 -4.21 -2.54 3.32
CA THR A 254 -4.73 -3.12 2.07
C THR A 254 -4.66 -4.65 2.06
N GLU A 255 -3.62 -5.23 2.61
CA GLU A 255 -3.41 -6.68 2.62
C GLU A 255 -4.27 -7.43 3.66
N THR A 256 -5.06 -6.70 4.44
CA THR A 256 -6.12 -7.27 5.29
C THR A 256 -7.47 -7.38 4.59
N THR A 257 -7.59 -6.89 3.34
CA THR A 257 -8.84 -6.76 2.58
C THR A 257 -9.86 -5.75 3.16
N CYS A 258 -9.42 -4.83 4.02
CA CYS A 258 -10.29 -3.76 4.51
C CYS A 258 -10.68 -2.78 3.40
N LEU A 259 -11.82 -2.12 3.55
CA LEU A 259 -12.28 -1.08 2.62
C LEU A 259 -11.36 0.15 2.66
N SER A 260 -11.06 0.62 3.86
CA SER A 260 -10.20 1.78 4.10
C SER A 260 -9.65 1.77 5.51
N SER A 261 -8.77 2.72 5.80
CA SER A 261 -8.22 2.99 7.13
C SER A 261 -8.30 4.47 7.45
N ILE A 262 -8.40 4.79 8.74
CA ILE A 262 -8.34 6.15 9.28
C ILE A 262 -7.72 6.12 10.67
N TRP A 263 -6.99 7.17 11.05
CA TRP A 263 -6.31 7.27 12.32
C TRP A 263 -6.75 8.52 13.09
N LYS A 264 -6.73 8.45 14.41
CA LYS A 264 -6.72 9.67 15.20
C LYS A 264 -5.48 10.50 14.85
N THR A 265 -5.62 11.80 14.78
CA THR A 265 -4.52 12.73 14.48
C THR A 265 -4.12 13.50 15.74
N ASP A 266 -2.87 13.92 15.80
CA ASP A 266 -2.27 14.61 16.94
C ASP A 266 -1.17 15.56 16.49
N ALA A 267 -0.38 16.07 17.45
CA ALA A 267 0.71 16.99 17.18
C ALA A 267 1.79 16.44 16.23
N VAL A 268 1.99 15.11 16.20
CA VAL A 268 2.93 14.47 15.26
C VAL A 268 2.47 14.66 13.81
N ILE A 269 1.17 14.55 13.57
CA ILE A 269 0.61 14.75 12.23
C ILE A 269 0.50 16.24 11.89
N GLU A 270 0.24 17.11 12.87
CA GLU A 270 0.32 18.57 12.68
C GLU A 270 1.73 18.96 12.23
N GLU A 271 2.79 18.47 12.91
CA GLU A 271 4.18 18.69 12.53
C GLU A 271 4.51 18.17 11.13
N PHE A 272 4.00 16.98 10.74
CA PHE A 272 4.15 16.46 9.39
C PHE A 272 3.63 17.45 8.34
N PHE A 273 2.43 17.98 8.51
CA PHE A 273 1.89 18.97 7.59
C PHE A 273 2.66 20.31 7.63
N GLU A 274 3.15 20.72 8.80
CA GLU A 274 3.97 21.93 8.93
C GLU A 274 5.30 21.81 8.19
N ILE A 275 6.00 20.66 8.33
CA ILE A 275 7.24 20.35 7.58
C ILE A 275 7.01 20.41 6.06
N HIS A 276 5.84 19.97 5.60
CA HIS A 276 5.47 20.01 4.18
C HIS A 276 4.90 21.35 3.71
N GLY A 277 4.86 22.38 4.58
CA GLY A 277 4.33 23.73 4.27
C GLY A 277 2.81 23.72 4.02
N ARG A 278 2.09 22.78 4.66
CA ARG A 278 0.65 22.53 4.47
C ARG A 278 -0.10 22.44 5.81
N LYS A 279 0.29 23.23 6.77
CA LYS A 279 -0.31 23.21 8.12
C LYS A 279 -1.83 23.39 8.09
N GLU A 280 -2.36 24.12 7.11
CA GLU A 280 -3.79 24.33 6.89
C GLU A 280 -4.56 23.06 6.51
N ASP A 281 -3.88 22.01 6.03
CA ASP A 281 -4.48 20.71 5.74
C ASP A 281 -4.58 19.80 6.97
N PHE A 282 -4.03 20.22 8.12
CA PHE A 282 -4.17 19.49 9.37
C PHE A 282 -5.57 19.67 9.96
N GLU A 283 -6.17 18.58 10.40
CA GLU A 283 -7.37 18.55 11.22
C GLU A 283 -7.18 17.60 12.39
N LYS A 284 -7.58 18.01 13.59
CA LYS A 284 -7.56 17.13 14.76
C LYS A 284 -8.74 16.19 14.72
N LEU A 285 -8.48 14.93 14.43
CA LEU A 285 -9.45 13.84 14.39
C LEU A 285 -9.29 12.96 15.62
N SER A 286 -10.38 12.70 16.32
CA SER A 286 -10.44 11.76 17.45
C SER A 286 -11.85 11.17 17.52
N PRO A 287 -12.03 9.93 18.04
CA PRO A 287 -13.36 9.46 18.40
C PRO A 287 -13.99 10.40 19.43
N GLY A 288 -15.31 10.40 19.49
CA GLY A 288 -16.05 11.16 20.52
C GLY A 288 -15.89 10.58 21.92
N GLU A 289 -16.57 11.16 22.90
CA GLU A 289 -16.49 10.75 24.31
C GLU A 289 -16.84 9.26 24.50
N THR A 290 -17.83 8.78 23.76
CA THR A 290 -18.24 7.37 23.76
C THR A 290 -18.44 6.91 22.31
N ALA A 291 -17.43 6.27 21.73
CA ALA A 291 -17.51 5.73 20.38
C ALA A 291 -17.76 4.21 20.40
N TYR A 292 -18.64 3.73 19.52
CA TYR A 292 -18.91 2.30 19.35
C TYR A 292 -18.27 1.77 18.08
N TYR A 293 -17.61 0.61 18.20
CA TYR A 293 -16.99 -0.14 17.10
C TYR A 293 -17.59 -1.54 17.02
N ASP A 294 -17.75 -2.06 15.80
CA ASP A 294 -18.32 -3.40 15.54
C ASP A 294 -17.37 -4.54 15.94
N GLY A 295 -16.16 -4.21 16.29
CA GLY A 295 -15.12 -5.10 16.82
C GLY A 295 -13.83 -4.35 17.11
N MET A 296 -12.83 -5.07 17.61
CA MET A 296 -11.54 -4.47 17.94
C MET A 296 -10.38 -5.42 17.67
N VAL A 297 -9.34 -4.89 17.06
CA VAL A 297 -8.00 -5.46 16.96
C VAL A 297 -7.13 -4.76 18.01
N TYR A 298 -6.90 -5.41 19.14
CA TYR A 298 -5.99 -4.89 20.17
C TYR A 298 -4.56 -5.31 19.84
N VAL A 299 -3.66 -4.35 19.76
CA VAL A 299 -2.24 -4.54 19.43
C VAL A 299 -1.39 -4.06 20.59
N ASP A 300 -0.73 -4.99 21.29
CA ASP A 300 0.27 -4.70 22.31
C ASP A 300 1.61 -4.53 21.62
N LEU A 301 2.01 -3.27 21.40
CA LEU A 301 3.22 -2.90 20.68
C LEU A 301 4.50 -3.36 21.39
N ASP A 302 4.50 -3.41 22.73
CA ASP A 302 5.66 -3.88 23.50
C ASP A 302 5.98 -5.36 23.23
N LYS A 303 5.02 -6.12 22.69
CA LYS A 303 5.15 -7.55 22.38
C LYS A 303 5.33 -7.86 20.90
N VAL A 304 5.38 -6.85 20.05
CA VAL A 304 5.71 -7.06 18.64
C VAL A 304 7.20 -7.30 18.52
N GLU A 305 7.58 -8.33 17.78
CA GLU A 305 8.96 -8.67 17.46
C GLU A 305 9.21 -8.48 15.95
N PRO A 306 10.47 -8.38 15.50
CA PRO A 306 10.78 -8.38 14.08
C PRO A 306 10.20 -9.61 13.38
N MET A 307 9.47 -9.38 12.28
CA MET A 307 8.69 -10.38 11.56
C MET A 307 9.19 -10.62 10.14
N ILE A 308 8.83 -11.77 9.62
CA ILE A 308 8.98 -12.14 8.21
C ILE A 308 7.69 -12.78 7.73
N ALA A 309 7.16 -12.32 6.60
CA ALA A 309 6.06 -13.00 5.92
C ALA A 309 6.62 -13.83 4.77
N MET A 310 6.53 -15.14 4.91
CA MET A 310 7.02 -16.12 3.94
C MET A 310 6.13 -16.16 2.69
N PRO A 311 6.62 -16.62 1.52
CA PRO A 311 5.79 -16.77 0.32
C PRO A 311 4.53 -17.62 0.60
N PHE A 312 3.37 -17.41 -0.04
CA PHE A 312 3.09 -16.40 -1.07
C PHE A 312 1.95 -15.46 -0.65
N HIS A 313 1.87 -15.09 0.63
CA HIS A 313 0.90 -14.12 1.12
C HIS A 313 1.45 -13.39 2.35
N PRO A 314 1.16 -12.07 2.55
CA PRO A 314 1.63 -11.32 3.72
C PRO A 314 1.13 -11.87 5.06
N SER A 315 0.02 -12.62 5.09
CA SER A 315 -0.49 -13.27 6.31
C SER A 315 0.30 -14.52 6.74
N ASN A 316 1.16 -15.07 5.84
CA ASN A 316 2.02 -16.19 6.18
C ASN A 316 3.25 -15.73 6.99
N ALA A 317 2.99 -15.04 8.09
CA ALA A 317 3.98 -14.30 8.87
C ALA A 317 4.38 -15.04 10.13
N TYR A 318 5.67 -14.95 10.47
CA TYR A 318 6.32 -15.51 11.66
C TYR A 318 7.19 -14.43 12.28
N THR A 319 7.50 -14.53 13.58
CA THR A 319 8.64 -13.77 14.07
C THR A 319 9.94 -14.38 13.49
N ILE A 320 10.93 -13.55 13.22
CA ILE A 320 12.23 -14.05 12.69
C ILE A 320 12.84 -15.04 13.70
N ARG A 321 12.64 -14.82 14.99
CA ARG A 321 13.05 -15.73 16.05
C ARG A 321 12.36 -17.09 15.95
N GLU A 322 11.03 -17.11 15.79
CA GLU A 322 10.23 -18.33 15.61
C GLU A 322 10.69 -19.12 14.39
N LEU A 323 10.89 -18.44 13.25
CA LEU A 323 11.39 -19.07 12.03
C LEU A 323 12.78 -19.69 12.24
N ASN A 324 13.72 -18.95 12.83
CA ASN A 324 15.09 -19.44 13.06
C ASN A 324 15.14 -20.63 14.05
N GLN A 325 14.22 -20.70 15.02
CA GLN A 325 14.16 -21.81 15.98
C GLN A 325 13.52 -23.08 15.38
N ASN A 326 12.60 -22.94 14.42
CA ASN A 326 11.83 -24.04 13.82
C ASN A 326 12.00 -24.12 12.30
N LEU A 327 13.20 -23.81 11.82
CA LEU A 327 13.48 -23.52 10.41
C LEU A 327 12.98 -24.62 9.46
N SER A 328 13.36 -25.89 9.69
CA SER A 328 13.01 -26.99 8.80
C SER A 328 11.50 -27.26 8.76
N GLU A 329 10.81 -27.18 9.90
CA GLU A 329 9.38 -27.41 10.00
C GLU A 329 8.59 -26.30 9.28
N ILE A 330 8.93 -25.04 9.57
CA ILE A 330 8.24 -23.89 8.96
C ILE A 330 8.49 -23.85 7.46
N LEU A 331 9.73 -24.06 7.00
CA LEU A 331 10.02 -24.07 5.57
C LEU A 331 9.25 -25.19 4.84
N HIS A 332 9.14 -26.39 5.45
CA HIS A 332 8.35 -27.46 4.87
C HIS A 332 6.86 -27.09 4.74
N ASP A 333 6.26 -26.50 5.80
CA ASP A 333 4.87 -26.04 5.78
C ASP A 333 4.64 -24.96 4.70
N VAL A 334 5.58 -24.01 4.58
CA VAL A 334 5.55 -22.98 3.54
C VAL A 334 5.62 -23.58 2.14
N GLU A 335 6.50 -24.56 1.91
CA GLU A 335 6.60 -25.26 0.62
C GLU A 335 5.30 -25.98 0.26
N GLN A 336 4.66 -26.67 1.22
CA GLN A 336 3.38 -27.34 0.97
C GLN A 336 2.27 -26.35 0.60
N LYS A 337 2.16 -25.22 1.31
CA LYS A 337 1.20 -24.16 0.99
C LYS A 337 1.50 -23.49 -0.35
N ALA A 338 2.78 -23.32 -0.68
CA ALA A 338 3.24 -22.76 -1.93
C ALA A 338 2.86 -23.60 -3.14
N LEU A 339 3.01 -24.93 -3.06
CA LEU A 339 2.61 -25.85 -4.13
C LEU A 339 1.13 -25.73 -4.49
N VAL A 340 0.26 -25.52 -3.47
CA VAL A 340 -1.17 -25.27 -3.73
C VAL A 340 -1.36 -23.95 -4.48
N SER A 341 -0.67 -22.88 -4.06
CA SER A 341 -0.78 -21.56 -4.71
C SER A 341 -0.20 -21.52 -6.13
N LEU A 342 0.76 -22.40 -6.44
CA LEU A 342 1.44 -22.46 -7.73
C LEU A 342 0.82 -23.48 -8.71
N GLY A 343 -0.22 -24.23 -8.30
CA GLY A 343 -0.93 -25.17 -9.17
C GLY A 343 -0.37 -26.60 -9.19
N GLY A 344 0.46 -26.97 -8.23
CA GLY A 344 0.80 -28.37 -7.90
C GLY A 344 1.99 -29.00 -8.62
N ASP A 345 2.31 -28.63 -9.85
CA ASP A 345 3.35 -29.27 -10.68
C ASP A 345 4.65 -28.44 -10.80
N VAL A 346 4.98 -27.66 -9.77
CA VAL A 346 6.14 -26.77 -9.79
C VAL A 346 7.19 -27.25 -8.80
N ASN A 347 8.43 -27.32 -9.22
CA ASN A 347 9.55 -27.64 -8.33
C ASN A 347 9.95 -26.40 -7.52
N PHE A 348 9.22 -26.14 -6.42
CA PHE A 348 9.51 -25.05 -5.48
C PHE A 348 10.07 -25.61 -4.20
N THR A 349 11.23 -25.10 -3.76
CA THR A 349 11.86 -25.46 -2.49
C THR A 349 12.49 -24.24 -1.82
N LEU A 350 12.44 -24.23 -0.49
CA LEU A 350 13.15 -23.29 0.38
C LEU A 350 14.16 -24.02 1.29
N GLN A 351 14.06 -25.36 1.39
CA GLN A 351 15.00 -26.17 2.18
C GLN A 351 16.44 -26.08 1.64
N ASP A 352 16.60 -25.90 0.34
CA ASP A 352 17.90 -25.69 -0.32
C ASP A 352 18.58 -24.35 0.06
N LYS A 353 17.83 -23.42 0.65
CA LYS A 353 18.33 -22.14 1.16
C LYS A 353 18.94 -22.25 2.56
N VAL A 354 18.84 -23.41 3.20
CA VAL A 354 19.43 -23.60 4.52
C VAL A 354 20.94 -23.87 4.38
N ARG A 355 21.74 -22.90 4.80
CA ARG A 355 23.21 -22.96 4.79
C ARG A 355 23.72 -22.86 6.25
N ASN A 356 24.50 -23.82 6.70
CA ASN A 356 25.03 -23.85 8.07
C ASN A 356 23.94 -23.71 9.16
N GLY A 357 22.76 -24.30 8.93
CA GLY A 357 21.64 -24.25 9.87
C GLY A 357 20.91 -22.90 9.95
N LYS A 358 21.14 -22.00 9.01
CA LYS A 358 20.48 -20.69 8.90
C LYS A 358 19.86 -20.53 7.51
N LEU A 359 18.75 -19.79 7.42
CA LEU A 359 18.17 -19.41 6.14
C LEU A 359 19.08 -18.38 5.47
N TYR A 360 19.45 -18.65 4.23
CA TYR A 360 20.18 -17.75 3.36
C TYR A 360 19.22 -17.13 2.32
N VAL A 361 19.38 -15.85 2.03
CA VAL A 361 18.62 -15.14 1.01
C VAL A 361 19.56 -14.48 0.02
N GLU A 362 19.17 -14.43 -1.25
CA GLU A 362 20.04 -13.94 -2.31
C GLU A 362 19.84 -12.45 -2.62
N GLN A 363 18.69 -11.87 -2.21
CA GLN A 363 18.39 -10.48 -2.52
C GLN A 363 17.65 -9.79 -1.39
N GLY A 364 18.06 -8.55 -1.09
CA GLY A 364 17.33 -7.62 -0.24
C GLY A 364 16.86 -6.39 -1.02
N ILE A 365 15.62 -5.94 -0.79
CA ILE A 365 15.07 -4.73 -1.41
C ILE A 365 14.33 -3.89 -0.36
N ILE A 366 14.62 -2.59 -0.32
CA ILE A 366 13.90 -1.59 0.46
C ILE A 366 13.28 -0.62 -0.53
N ALA A 367 11.96 -0.66 -0.74
CA ALA A 367 11.34 0.03 -1.86
C ALA A 367 9.88 0.43 -1.64
N GLY A 368 9.40 1.29 -2.53
CA GLY A 368 7.99 1.64 -2.67
C GLY A 368 7.44 2.50 -1.55
N CYS A 369 6.13 2.53 -1.46
CA CYS A 369 5.40 3.35 -0.50
C CYS A 369 5.47 2.83 0.95
N ALA A 370 5.85 1.56 1.16
CA ALA A 370 6.04 0.97 2.47
C ALA A 370 7.49 1.11 2.95
N GLY A 371 8.47 0.65 2.14
CA GLY A 371 9.88 0.59 2.55
C GLY A 371 10.69 1.87 2.27
N GLY A 372 10.33 2.63 1.23
CA GLY A 372 11.11 3.77 0.75
C GLY A 372 10.98 5.07 1.56
N GLY A 373 10.35 5.04 2.74
CA GLY A 373 10.23 6.17 3.65
C GLY A 373 11.57 6.62 4.24
N PHE A 374 11.63 7.87 4.67
CA PHE A 374 12.85 8.49 5.18
C PHE A 374 13.42 7.74 6.38
N GLU A 375 12.59 7.48 7.40
CA GLU A 375 13.03 6.82 8.64
C GLU A 375 13.50 5.38 8.40
N ASN A 376 12.83 4.64 7.52
CA ASN A 376 13.21 3.27 7.19
C ASN A 376 14.61 3.20 6.57
N ILE A 377 14.90 4.11 5.62
CA ILE A 377 16.19 4.13 4.94
C ILE A 377 17.30 4.67 5.86
N CYS A 378 17.00 5.66 6.71
CA CYS A 378 17.95 6.14 7.71
C CYS A 378 18.33 5.03 8.70
N ALA A 379 17.34 4.29 9.23
CA ALA A 379 17.60 3.17 10.14
C ALA A 379 18.43 2.06 9.46
N ALA A 380 18.08 1.70 8.22
CA ALA A 380 18.86 0.73 7.45
C ALA A 380 20.31 1.19 7.20
N SER A 381 20.52 2.47 6.88
CA SER A 381 21.86 3.04 6.67
C SER A 381 22.73 3.03 7.93
N GLU A 382 22.11 3.21 9.09
CA GLU A 382 22.83 3.16 10.37
C GLU A 382 23.25 1.74 10.73
N ILE A 383 22.36 0.75 10.55
CA ILE A 383 22.70 -0.67 10.77
C ILE A 383 23.85 -1.11 9.85
N LEU A 384 23.89 -0.61 8.62
CA LEU A 384 24.92 -0.93 7.64
C LEU A 384 26.19 -0.06 7.76
N SER A 385 26.19 0.96 8.62
CA SER A 385 27.34 1.85 8.78
C SER A 385 28.60 1.09 9.23
N GLY A 386 29.65 1.13 8.41
CA GLY A 386 30.89 0.38 8.66
C GLY A 386 30.81 -1.12 8.39
N CYS A 387 29.68 -1.61 7.86
CA CYS A 387 29.50 -3.00 7.41
C CYS A 387 29.56 -3.10 5.89
N GLY A 388 29.93 -4.28 5.37
CA GLY A 388 29.81 -4.60 3.95
C GLY A 388 28.81 -5.74 3.76
N ILE A 389 28.03 -5.70 2.68
CA ILE A 389 27.06 -6.76 2.35
C ILE A 389 27.71 -8.04 1.78
N GLY A 390 29.02 -8.03 1.59
CA GLY A 390 29.79 -9.14 1.00
C GLY A 390 29.95 -9.02 -0.52
N ALA A 391 30.70 -9.98 -1.08
CA ALA A 391 30.99 -10.05 -2.53
C ALA A 391 30.49 -11.39 -3.13
N ASP A 392 29.51 -12.00 -2.50
CA ASP A 392 28.89 -13.27 -2.90
C ASP A 392 27.52 -13.03 -3.55
N GLU A 393 26.62 -13.97 -3.50
CA GLU A 393 25.31 -13.95 -4.18
C GLU A 393 24.38 -12.84 -3.69
N PHE A 394 24.47 -12.44 -2.41
CA PHE A 394 23.55 -11.47 -1.82
C PHE A 394 23.73 -10.07 -2.44
N THR A 395 22.60 -9.47 -2.80
CA THR A 395 22.52 -8.09 -3.31
C THR A 395 21.52 -7.26 -2.51
N LEU A 396 21.73 -5.94 -2.43
CA LEU A 396 20.80 -5.00 -1.78
C LEU A 396 20.50 -3.82 -2.69
N SER A 397 19.23 -3.56 -2.94
CA SER A 397 18.74 -2.35 -3.64
C SER A 397 17.83 -1.52 -2.75
N VAL A 398 18.01 -0.19 -2.80
CA VAL A 398 17.26 0.78 -2.01
C VAL A 398 16.64 1.82 -2.93
N TYR A 399 15.33 2.05 -2.79
CA TYR A 399 14.53 2.98 -3.59
C TYR A 399 13.83 3.98 -2.66
N PRO A 400 14.36 5.20 -2.45
CA PRO A 400 13.63 6.26 -1.78
C PRO A 400 12.27 6.51 -2.46
N ALA A 401 11.22 6.72 -1.68
CA ALA A 401 9.85 6.81 -2.21
C ALA A 401 9.60 8.12 -2.98
N SER A 402 10.42 9.16 -2.77
CA SER A 402 10.35 10.43 -3.49
C SER A 402 11.72 11.10 -3.62
N THR A 403 11.83 12.03 -4.58
CA THR A 403 13.05 12.84 -4.74
C THR A 403 13.32 13.76 -3.54
N PRO A 404 12.33 14.38 -2.87
CA PRO A 404 12.56 15.07 -1.61
C PRO A 404 13.21 14.20 -0.54
N ILE A 405 12.69 12.98 -0.32
CA ILE A 405 13.31 12.00 0.60
C ILE A 405 14.74 11.68 0.15
N TYR A 406 14.94 11.38 -1.13
CA TYR A 406 16.26 11.03 -1.65
C TYR A 406 17.27 12.15 -1.40
N MET A 407 16.87 13.40 -1.62
CA MET A 407 17.74 14.56 -1.40
C MET A 407 18.14 14.71 0.06
N GLU A 408 17.22 14.51 1.00
CA GLU A 408 17.54 14.55 2.44
C GLU A 408 18.47 13.39 2.87
N LEU A 409 18.27 12.20 2.29
CA LEU A 409 19.17 11.05 2.50
C LEU A 409 20.59 11.28 1.92
N VAL A 410 20.71 12.08 0.86
CA VAL A 410 22.02 12.52 0.34
C VAL A 410 22.65 13.52 1.29
N LYS A 411 21.89 14.52 1.75
CA LYS A 411 22.39 15.58 2.64
C LYS A 411 22.84 15.06 4.00
N ASN A 412 22.12 14.10 4.58
CA ASN A 412 22.46 13.52 5.89
C ASN A 412 23.50 12.39 5.83
N GLY A 413 23.95 12.02 4.62
CA GLY A 413 24.98 11.00 4.40
C GLY A 413 24.49 9.54 4.40
N ALA A 414 23.18 9.27 4.56
CA ALA A 414 22.64 7.92 4.54
C ALA A 414 22.91 7.20 3.21
N VAL A 415 22.79 7.91 2.09
CA VAL A 415 23.12 7.36 0.76
C VAL A 415 24.59 6.94 0.68
N ALA A 416 25.51 7.74 1.19
CA ALA A 416 26.93 7.41 1.18
C ALA A 416 27.19 6.12 1.99
N LYS A 417 26.66 6.01 3.22
CA LYS A 417 26.78 4.81 4.05
C LYS A 417 26.25 3.54 3.36
N LEU A 418 25.11 3.64 2.69
CA LEU A 418 24.51 2.51 1.94
C LEU A 418 25.41 2.09 0.77
N MET A 419 25.95 3.06 0.01
CA MET A 419 26.84 2.78 -1.12
C MET A 419 28.19 2.22 -0.66
N GLU A 420 28.75 2.71 0.43
CA GLU A 420 29.96 2.18 1.06
C GLU A 420 29.77 0.73 1.51
N ALA A 421 28.56 0.38 2.00
CA ALA A 421 28.22 -1.00 2.35
C ALA A 421 28.06 -1.92 1.12
N GLY A 422 27.92 -1.38 -0.09
CA GLY A 422 27.73 -2.11 -1.34
C GLY A 422 26.28 -2.15 -1.84
N ALA A 423 25.36 -1.39 -1.23
CA ALA A 423 23.99 -1.29 -1.71
C ALA A 423 23.90 -0.42 -2.97
N VAL A 424 22.92 -0.73 -3.84
CA VAL A 424 22.58 0.09 -5.01
C VAL A 424 21.41 1.00 -4.64
N VAL A 425 21.63 2.31 -4.65
CA VAL A 425 20.57 3.30 -4.40
C VAL A 425 20.02 3.80 -5.73
N LYS A 426 18.70 3.73 -5.89
CA LYS A 426 17.98 4.07 -7.13
C LYS A 426 16.96 5.19 -6.88
N THR A 427 16.29 5.63 -7.93
CA THR A 427 15.23 6.66 -7.85
C THR A 427 13.88 6.07 -7.50
N ALA A 428 12.88 6.91 -7.19
CA ALA A 428 11.52 6.50 -6.86
C ALA A 428 10.89 5.65 -7.99
N PHE A 429 10.50 4.43 -7.63
CA PHE A 429 9.95 3.45 -8.56
C PHE A 429 9.16 2.37 -7.83
N CYS A 430 7.97 1.99 -8.34
CA CYS A 430 7.14 0.94 -7.76
C CYS A 430 7.46 -0.47 -8.28
N GLY A 431 8.36 -0.61 -9.25
CA GLY A 431 8.66 -1.86 -9.94
C GLY A 431 8.89 -3.08 -9.05
N PRO A 432 9.69 -2.99 -7.99
CA PRO A 432 9.92 -4.11 -7.08
C PRO A 432 8.66 -4.69 -6.42
N CYS A 433 7.57 -3.93 -6.33
CA CYS A 433 6.32 -4.40 -5.74
C CYS A 433 5.47 -5.26 -6.69
N PHE A 434 5.75 -5.23 -8.02
CA PHE A 434 4.94 -5.93 -9.01
C PHE A 434 5.74 -6.72 -10.07
N GLY A 435 7.02 -7.00 -9.81
CA GLY A 435 7.84 -7.84 -10.68
C GLY A 435 8.51 -7.13 -11.86
N ALA A 436 8.73 -5.82 -11.75
CA ALA A 436 9.49 -5.05 -12.72
C ALA A 436 10.76 -4.47 -12.07
N GLY A 437 11.90 -4.78 -12.65
CA GLY A 437 13.21 -4.37 -12.12
C GLY A 437 13.64 -5.09 -10.84
N ASP A 438 14.93 -5.23 -10.65
CA ASP A 438 15.53 -5.98 -9.54
C ASP A 438 14.91 -7.36 -9.33
N THR A 439 14.77 -8.09 -10.41
CA THR A 439 14.30 -9.48 -10.37
C THR A 439 15.40 -10.39 -9.84
N PRO A 440 15.10 -11.33 -8.94
CA PRO A 440 16.08 -12.32 -8.48
C PRO A 440 16.31 -13.40 -9.55
N ALA A 441 17.37 -14.17 -9.37
CA ALA A 441 17.63 -15.34 -10.20
C ALA A 441 16.55 -16.44 -10.02
N ASP A 442 16.51 -17.40 -10.94
CA ASP A 442 15.68 -18.60 -10.79
C ASP A 442 16.03 -19.34 -9.50
N GLY A 443 15.01 -19.79 -8.78
CA GLY A 443 15.14 -20.46 -7.49
C GLY A 443 15.46 -19.53 -6.31
N ALA A 444 15.75 -18.24 -6.49
CA ALA A 444 16.17 -17.35 -5.42
C ALA A 444 15.02 -16.93 -4.48
N LEU A 445 15.38 -16.65 -3.22
CA LEU A 445 14.54 -16.01 -2.23
C LEU A 445 14.96 -14.54 -2.04
N SER A 446 14.03 -13.63 -2.31
CA SER A 446 14.21 -12.18 -2.11
C SER A 446 13.48 -11.74 -0.83
N ILE A 447 14.14 -10.97 0.03
CA ILE A 447 13.49 -10.31 1.18
C ILE A 447 13.21 -8.84 0.84
N ARG A 448 11.99 -8.38 1.06
CA ARG A 448 11.58 -7.04 0.63
C ARG A 448 10.82 -6.29 1.71
N HIS A 449 11.17 -5.05 1.93
CA HIS A 449 10.25 -4.08 2.52
C HIS A 449 9.45 -3.45 1.38
N SER A 450 8.41 -4.12 1.00
CA SER A 450 7.42 -3.75 -0.01
C SER A 450 6.06 -4.26 0.46
N THR A 451 5.03 -4.21 -0.38
CA THR A 451 3.67 -4.48 0.07
C THR A 451 3.20 -5.92 -0.14
N ARG A 452 3.70 -6.63 -1.16
CA ARG A 452 3.18 -7.95 -1.57
C ARG A 452 4.26 -8.96 -1.88
N ASN A 453 3.95 -10.22 -1.58
CA ASN A 453 4.78 -11.39 -1.88
C ASN A 453 4.00 -12.53 -2.57
N PHE A 454 2.96 -12.18 -3.33
CA PHE A 454 2.19 -13.13 -4.13
C PHE A 454 3.05 -13.83 -5.19
N PRO A 455 2.62 -14.99 -5.75
CA PRO A 455 3.36 -15.67 -6.80
C PRO A 455 3.73 -14.73 -7.96
N ASN A 456 4.96 -14.88 -8.46
CA ASN A 456 5.53 -14.11 -9.57
C ASN A 456 5.65 -12.58 -9.36
N ARG A 457 5.45 -12.07 -8.15
CA ARG A 457 5.66 -10.65 -7.80
C ARG A 457 7.13 -10.24 -7.78
N GLU A 458 8.03 -11.16 -7.84
CA GLU A 458 9.47 -10.93 -8.01
C GLU A 458 9.89 -10.84 -9.47
N GLY A 459 9.05 -11.26 -10.43
CA GLY A 459 9.29 -11.16 -11.86
C GLY A 459 9.63 -12.48 -12.57
N SER A 460 9.58 -13.63 -11.87
CA SER A 460 9.76 -14.93 -12.52
C SER A 460 8.59 -15.27 -13.48
N LYS A 461 8.87 -16.09 -14.48
CA LYS A 461 7.92 -16.49 -15.51
C LYS A 461 7.79 -18.01 -15.52
N LEU A 462 6.72 -18.54 -14.96
CA LEU A 462 6.45 -19.98 -14.91
C LEU A 462 6.45 -20.62 -16.28
N GLN A 463 5.93 -19.93 -17.32
CA GLN A 463 5.93 -20.41 -18.70
C GLN A 463 7.35 -20.61 -19.27
N SER A 464 8.35 -19.95 -18.67
CA SER A 464 9.77 -20.14 -19.02
C SER A 464 10.49 -21.10 -18.08
N GLY A 465 9.75 -21.84 -17.23
CA GLY A 465 10.31 -22.73 -16.22
C GLY A 465 10.99 -22.02 -15.04
N GLN A 466 10.74 -20.72 -14.87
CA GLN A 466 11.36 -19.91 -13.80
C GLN A 466 10.44 -19.86 -12.59
N ILE A 467 11.01 -19.97 -11.40
CA ILE A 467 10.35 -19.74 -10.14
C ILE A 467 11.32 -19.07 -9.15
N ALA A 468 10.90 -17.99 -8.56
CA ALA A 468 11.57 -17.35 -7.44
C ALA A 468 10.51 -16.93 -6.43
N SER A 469 10.91 -16.39 -5.30
CA SER A 469 9.95 -16.04 -4.26
C SER A 469 10.34 -14.79 -3.48
N VAL A 470 9.35 -14.17 -2.86
CA VAL A 470 9.52 -13.00 -2.00
C VAL A 470 9.04 -13.33 -0.60
N ALA A 471 9.85 -12.96 0.40
CA ALA A 471 9.40 -12.80 1.78
C ALA A 471 9.39 -11.30 2.13
N LEU A 472 8.40 -10.86 2.92
CA LEU A 472 8.33 -9.47 3.37
C LEU A 472 8.98 -9.31 4.74
N MET A 473 9.78 -8.26 4.88
CA MET A 473 10.46 -7.92 6.15
C MET A 473 10.59 -6.40 6.28
N ASP A 474 10.74 -5.92 7.52
CA ASP A 474 11.10 -4.52 7.76
C ASP A 474 12.52 -4.18 7.26
N ALA A 475 12.71 -2.93 6.84
CA ALA A 475 13.98 -2.41 6.34
C ALA A 475 15.14 -2.61 7.32
N ARG A 476 14.87 -2.54 8.62
CA ARG A 476 15.86 -2.75 9.70
C ARG A 476 16.37 -4.19 9.69
N SER A 477 15.47 -5.18 9.59
CA SER A 477 15.85 -6.60 9.53
C SER A 477 16.46 -6.98 8.17
N ILE A 478 16.07 -6.31 7.07
CA ILE A 478 16.75 -6.44 5.77
C ILE A 478 18.19 -5.95 5.88
N ALA A 479 18.42 -4.79 6.51
CA ALA A 479 19.76 -4.26 6.71
C ALA A 479 20.62 -5.15 7.63
N ALA A 480 20.02 -5.71 8.70
CA ALA A 480 20.69 -6.68 9.57
C ALA A 480 21.09 -7.96 8.81
N THR A 481 20.22 -8.46 7.97
CA THR A 481 20.50 -9.61 7.09
C THR A 481 21.60 -9.28 6.07
N ALA A 482 21.59 -8.08 5.51
CA ALA A 482 22.61 -7.60 4.59
C ALA A 482 23.99 -7.47 5.28
N ALA A 483 24.05 -6.89 6.48
CA ALA A 483 25.26 -6.83 7.28
C ALA A 483 25.82 -8.24 7.61
N ASN A 484 24.92 -9.23 7.74
CA ASN A 484 25.28 -10.65 7.90
C ASN A 484 25.36 -11.42 6.55
N LYS A 485 25.57 -10.68 5.45
CA LYS A 485 25.91 -11.22 4.12
C LYS A 485 24.86 -12.22 3.57
N GLY A 486 23.57 -11.92 3.76
CA GLY A 486 22.46 -12.74 3.28
C GLY A 486 21.96 -13.81 4.27
N TYR A 487 22.57 -14.01 5.42
CA TYR A 487 22.03 -14.89 6.45
C TYR A 487 20.94 -14.17 7.25
N LEU A 488 19.73 -14.73 7.26
CA LEU A 488 18.57 -14.14 7.91
C LEU A 488 18.85 -13.75 9.36
N THR A 489 18.73 -12.47 9.65
CA THR A 489 19.07 -11.85 10.93
C THR A 489 17.99 -10.86 11.34
N SER A 490 17.55 -10.94 12.59
CA SER A 490 16.64 -9.97 13.19
C SER A 490 17.37 -8.66 13.49
N ALA A 491 16.73 -7.52 13.24
CA ALA A 491 17.27 -6.23 13.66
C ALA A 491 17.46 -6.15 15.18
N ALA A 492 16.59 -6.80 15.96
CA ALA A 492 16.72 -6.86 17.42
C ALA A 492 18.01 -7.55 17.90
N ASP A 493 18.63 -8.41 17.07
CA ASP A 493 19.91 -9.05 17.39
C ASP A 493 21.12 -8.16 17.15
N MET A 494 20.94 -7.05 16.43
CA MET A 494 22.04 -6.13 16.04
C MET A 494 21.92 -4.72 16.64
N MET A 495 20.73 -4.33 17.09
CA MET A 495 20.47 -3.03 17.67
C MET A 495 20.37 -3.14 19.19
N ASP A 496 21.27 -2.47 19.90
CA ASP A 496 21.26 -2.41 21.39
C ASP A 496 20.61 -1.13 21.93
N ARG A 497 20.29 -0.18 21.06
CA ARG A 497 19.66 1.11 21.38
C ARG A 497 18.86 1.65 20.20
N GLU A 498 17.94 2.55 20.49
CA GLU A 498 17.27 3.32 19.44
C GLU A 498 18.28 4.18 18.65
N TYR A 499 18.07 4.20 17.35
CA TYR A 499 18.79 5.12 16.47
C TYR A 499 18.19 6.52 16.61
N GLN A 500 19.03 7.51 16.84
CA GLN A 500 18.59 8.90 16.85
C GLN A 500 18.28 9.34 15.41
N MET A 501 17.00 9.40 15.08
CA MET A 501 16.53 9.76 13.75
C MET A 501 16.93 11.19 13.40
N PRO A 502 17.58 11.42 12.23
CA PRO A 502 17.86 12.78 11.77
C PRO A 502 16.55 13.51 11.44
N MET A 503 16.58 14.84 11.59
CA MET A 503 15.44 15.68 11.23
C MET A 503 15.21 15.64 9.72
N TYR A 504 13.95 15.49 9.31
CA TYR A 504 13.54 15.55 7.92
C TYR A 504 13.17 16.99 7.53
N HIS A 505 13.63 17.44 6.36
CA HIS A 505 13.26 18.73 5.78
C HIS A 505 12.71 18.52 4.37
N PHE A 506 11.47 18.95 4.17
CA PHE A 506 10.83 18.86 2.87
C PHE A 506 11.16 20.11 2.02
N ASP A 507 11.73 19.90 0.83
CA ASP A 507 11.99 20.98 -0.14
C ASP A 507 10.96 20.92 -1.28
N SER A 508 9.92 21.75 -1.18
CA SER A 508 8.86 21.83 -2.20
C SER A 508 9.36 22.30 -3.58
N ASN A 509 10.52 22.99 -3.67
CA ASN A 509 11.09 23.43 -4.94
C ASN A 509 11.45 22.25 -5.85
N ILE A 510 11.76 21.09 -5.29
CA ILE A 510 12.03 19.87 -6.07
C ILE A 510 10.82 19.54 -6.96
N TYR A 511 9.61 19.59 -6.41
CA TYR A 511 8.39 19.38 -7.19
C TYR A 511 8.04 20.59 -8.07
N ALA A 512 8.17 21.80 -7.57
CA ALA A 512 7.89 23.02 -8.33
C ALA A 512 8.70 23.11 -9.64
N ASN A 513 9.93 22.56 -9.65
CA ASN A 513 10.79 22.54 -10.81
C ASN A 513 10.44 21.47 -11.86
N ARG A 514 9.65 20.45 -11.52
CA ARG A 514 9.43 19.29 -12.40
C ARG A 514 7.98 18.87 -12.58
N VAL A 515 7.14 19.03 -11.59
CA VAL A 515 5.73 18.66 -11.63
C VAL A 515 4.95 19.74 -12.39
N PHE A 516 4.18 19.33 -13.40
CA PHE A 516 3.23 20.21 -14.03
C PHE A 516 1.94 20.25 -13.23
N ASP A 517 1.55 21.43 -12.81
CA ASP A 517 0.29 21.67 -12.10
C ASP A 517 -0.51 22.75 -12.83
N SER A 518 -1.65 22.36 -13.39
CA SER A 518 -2.57 23.27 -14.09
C SER A 518 -3.31 24.21 -13.15
N LYS A 519 -3.24 24.02 -11.84
CA LYS A 519 -4.08 24.71 -10.83
C LYS A 519 -5.59 24.57 -11.10
N GLY A 520 -6.01 23.41 -11.63
CA GLY A 520 -7.40 23.13 -12.01
C GLY A 520 -7.88 23.84 -13.27
N ILE A 521 -6.99 24.55 -14.00
CA ILE A 521 -7.33 25.29 -15.21
C ILE A 521 -7.16 24.36 -16.43
N ALA A 522 -8.29 24.05 -17.08
CA ALA A 522 -8.30 23.27 -18.33
C ALA A 522 -7.98 24.17 -19.54
N ASP A 523 -7.18 23.63 -20.47
CA ASP A 523 -6.91 24.28 -21.77
C ASP A 523 -7.43 23.40 -22.91
N PRO A 524 -8.66 23.64 -23.42
CA PRO A 524 -9.25 22.85 -24.51
C PRO A 524 -8.44 22.88 -25.82
N SER A 525 -7.57 23.90 -26.01
CA SER A 525 -6.76 24.04 -27.22
C SER A 525 -5.62 23.03 -27.32
N VAL A 526 -5.24 22.42 -26.20
CA VAL A 526 -4.16 21.42 -26.13
C VAL A 526 -4.57 20.18 -26.92
N LYS A 527 -3.72 19.76 -27.85
CA LYS A 527 -3.84 18.48 -28.55
C LYS A 527 -3.22 17.38 -27.73
N ILE A 528 -4.01 16.34 -27.44
CA ILE A 528 -3.51 15.14 -26.75
C ILE A 528 -2.52 14.42 -27.67
N LYS A 529 -1.36 14.05 -27.12
CA LYS A 529 -0.39 13.19 -27.81
C LYS A 529 -0.79 11.73 -27.61
N LEU A 530 -1.12 11.08 -28.72
CA LEU A 530 -1.36 9.64 -28.76
C LEU A 530 -0.11 8.98 -29.36
N GLY A 531 0.43 7.99 -28.65
CA GLY A 531 1.42 7.08 -29.22
C GLY A 531 0.74 5.98 -30.04
N PRO A 532 1.49 5.20 -30.84
CA PRO A 532 0.91 4.13 -31.67
C PRO A 532 0.15 3.07 -30.89
N ASN A 533 0.51 2.86 -29.63
CA ASN A 533 -0.15 1.87 -28.75
C ASN A 533 -1.41 2.41 -28.08
N ILE A 534 -1.56 3.73 -27.95
CA ILE A 534 -2.73 4.33 -27.28
C ILE A 534 -3.90 4.34 -28.24
N LYS A 535 -4.93 3.56 -27.93
CA LYS A 535 -6.12 3.42 -28.76
C LYS A 535 -7.33 4.05 -28.09
N ASP A 536 -8.13 4.72 -28.86
CA ASP A 536 -9.47 5.11 -28.42
C ASP A 536 -10.36 3.87 -28.32
N TRP A 537 -11.37 3.93 -27.46
CA TRP A 537 -12.36 2.87 -27.37
C TRP A 537 -13.06 2.71 -28.73
N PRO A 538 -13.30 1.45 -29.18
CA PRO A 538 -14.10 1.21 -30.36
C PRO A 538 -15.53 1.72 -30.13
N GLU A 539 -16.23 2.02 -31.24
CA GLU A 539 -17.64 2.32 -31.18
C GLU A 539 -18.39 1.11 -30.61
N MET A 540 -19.10 1.33 -29.48
CA MET A 540 -19.82 0.27 -28.80
C MET A 540 -21.33 0.44 -29.01
N PRO A 541 -22.06 -0.66 -29.32
CA PRO A 541 -23.51 -0.59 -29.43
C PRO A 541 -24.11 -0.30 -28.06
N PRO A 542 -25.31 0.34 -28.01
CA PRO A 542 -26.04 0.52 -26.76
C PRO A 542 -26.28 -0.82 -26.06
N LEU A 543 -26.22 -0.82 -24.74
CA LEU A 543 -26.54 -2.00 -23.95
C LEU A 543 -28.03 -2.37 -24.19
N PRO A 544 -28.34 -3.60 -24.65
CA PRO A 544 -29.72 -4.02 -24.86
C PRO A 544 -30.44 -4.25 -23.52
N GLU A 545 -31.77 -4.26 -23.55
CA GLU A 545 -32.60 -4.52 -22.37
C GLU A 545 -32.34 -5.91 -21.77
N HIS A 546 -32.03 -6.90 -22.62
CA HIS A 546 -31.74 -8.28 -22.23
C HIS A 546 -30.40 -8.75 -22.79
N LEU A 547 -29.64 -9.48 -21.98
CA LEU A 547 -28.37 -10.11 -22.37
C LEU A 547 -28.49 -11.63 -22.22
N LEU A 548 -28.11 -12.35 -23.28
CA LEU A 548 -27.88 -13.79 -23.20
C LEU A 548 -26.36 -14.02 -23.07
N LEU A 549 -25.94 -14.58 -21.94
CA LEU A 549 -24.54 -14.85 -21.64
C LEU A 549 -24.31 -16.36 -21.59
N LYS A 550 -23.18 -16.81 -22.17
CA LYS A 550 -22.67 -18.16 -22.03
C LYS A 550 -21.53 -18.14 -21.03
N VAL A 551 -21.59 -19.00 -20.01
CA VAL A 551 -20.45 -19.23 -19.11
C VAL A 551 -19.38 -19.98 -19.89
N VAL A 552 -18.19 -19.39 -20.00
CA VAL A 552 -17.05 -19.94 -20.77
C VAL A 552 -15.84 -20.22 -19.90
N SER A 553 -15.81 -19.70 -18.68
CA SER A 553 -14.78 -20.01 -17.67
C SER A 553 -15.39 -19.93 -16.28
N GLU A 554 -14.95 -20.79 -15.38
CA GLU A 554 -15.40 -20.87 -13.99
C GLU A 554 -14.19 -21.04 -13.08
N ILE A 555 -14.03 -20.13 -12.10
CA ILE A 555 -12.91 -20.12 -11.16
C ILE A 555 -13.48 -20.33 -9.76
N HIS A 556 -13.00 -21.37 -9.06
CA HIS A 556 -13.43 -21.75 -7.72
C HIS A 556 -12.46 -21.35 -6.61
N ASP A 557 -11.42 -20.57 -6.94
CA ASP A 557 -10.46 -20.10 -5.94
C ASP A 557 -11.13 -19.19 -4.92
N PRO A 558 -10.80 -19.29 -3.63
CA PRO A 558 -11.37 -18.45 -2.59
C PRO A 558 -11.00 -16.97 -2.76
N VAL A 559 -9.90 -16.69 -3.44
CA VAL A 559 -9.43 -15.35 -3.79
C VAL A 559 -8.90 -15.36 -5.21
N THR A 560 -9.38 -14.44 -6.06
CA THR A 560 -8.83 -14.18 -7.39
C THR A 560 -8.24 -12.78 -7.40
N THR A 561 -6.95 -12.67 -7.65
CA THR A 561 -6.23 -11.39 -7.69
C THR A 561 -6.34 -10.74 -9.08
N THR A 562 -6.11 -9.43 -9.14
CA THR A 562 -6.05 -8.71 -10.42
C THR A 562 -4.92 -9.23 -11.32
N ASP A 563 -3.84 -9.75 -10.75
CA ASP A 563 -2.74 -10.37 -11.50
C ASP A 563 -3.11 -11.70 -12.16
N GLU A 564 -4.05 -12.42 -11.56
CA GLU A 564 -4.58 -13.65 -12.16
C GLU A 564 -5.57 -13.33 -13.28
N LEU A 565 -6.31 -12.23 -13.15
CA LEU A 565 -7.20 -11.76 -14.21
C LEU A 565 -6.38 -11.22 -15.40
N ILE A 566 -5.41 -10.33 -15.14
CA ILE A 566 -4.52 -9.75 -16.14
C ILE A 566 -3.14 -9.55 -15.52
N PRO A 567 -2.11 -10.31 -15.93
CA PRO A 567 -0.76 -10.27 -15.34
C PRO A 567 -0.11 -8.89 -15.44
N SER A 568 0.15 -8.23 -14.31
CA SER A 568 0.63 -6.83 -14.29
C SER A 568 2.03 -6.65 -14.88
N GLY A 569 2.98 -7.53 -14.54
CA GLY A 569 4.36 -7.43 -15.03
C GLY A 569 4.48 -7.65 -16.53
N GLU A 570 3.79 -8.67 -17.07
CA GLU A 570 3.84 -9.02 -18.49
C GLU A 570 3.11 -8.02 -19.38
N THR A 571 2.07 -7.39 -18.85
CA THR A 571 1.16 -6.52 -19.62
C THR A 571 1.40 -5.04 -19.39
N SER A 572 2.41 -4.66 -18.61
CA SER A 572 2.65 -3.26 -18.26
C SER A 572 2.75 -2.34 -19.49
N SER A 573 3.39 -2.82 -20.57
CA SER A 573 3.53 -2.08 -21.83
C SER A 573 2.28 -2.09 -22.72
N TYR A 574 1.26 -2.88 -22.41
CA TYR A 574 0.01 -2.99 -23.21
C TYR A 574 -1.17 -2.29 -22.55
N ARG A 575 -1.00 -1.74 -21.33
CA ARG A 575 -2.09 -1.14 -20.54
C ARG A 575 -2.79 0.03 -21.22
N SER A 576 -2.13 0.70 -22.16
CA SER A 576 -2.69 1.79 -22.99
C SER A 576 -3.49 1.30 -24.21
N ASN A 577 -3.51 -0.01 -24.48
CA ASN A 577 -4.24 -0.63 -25.58
C ASN A 577 -5.23 -1.67 -25.03
N PRO A 578 -6.52 -1.31 -24.83
CA PRO A 578 -7.51 -2.21 -24.24
C PRO A 578 -7.69 -3.54 -24.99
N LEU A 579 -7.61 -3.51 -26.33
CA LEU A 579 -7.76 -4.70 -27.16
C LEU A 579 -6.54 -5.64 -27.01
N GLY A 580 -5.32 -5.08 -27.08
CA GLY A 580 -4.10 -5.84 -26.85
C GLY A 580 -4.01 -6.37 -25.42
N LEU A 581 -4.52 -5.61 -24.43
CA LEU A 581 -4.58 -6.04 -23.04
C LEU A 581 -5.57 -7.21 -22.85
N ALA A 582 -6.70 -7.20 -23.55
CA ALA A 582 -7.72 -8.23 -23.46
C ALA A 582 -7.21 -9.62 -23.88
N GLU A 583 -6.19 -9.68 -24.72
CA GLU A 583 -5.53 -10.94 -25.13
C GLU A 583 -4.85 -11.69 -23.97
N PHE A 584 -4.61 -10.99 -22.85
CA PHE A 584 -4.02 -11.57 -21.63
C PHE A 584 -5.06 -11.90 -20.55
N ALA A 585 -6.36 -11.69 -20.83
CA ALA A 585 -7.41 -11.98 -19.86
C ALA A 585 -7.38 -13.45 -19.44
N LEU A 586 -7.27 -13.71 -18.12
CA LEU A 586 -7.17 -15.04 -17.50
C LEU A 586 -6.01 -15.91 -18.01
N SER A 587 -5.01 -15.34 -18.70
CA SER A 587 -3.93 -16.09 -19.34
C SER A 587 -3.16 -17.04 -18.41
N ARG A 588 -3.17 -16.74 -17.09
CA ARG A 588 -2.54 -17.59 -16.06
C ARG A 588 -3.49 -18.64 -15.45
N LYS A 589 -4.80 -18.39 -15.45
CA LYS A 589 -5.81 -19.27 -14.83
C LYS A 589 -6.50 -20.17 -15.84
N ASP A 590 -6.89 -19.62 -16.95
CA ASP A 590 -7.57 -20.31 -18.05
C ASP A 590 -7.03 -19.78 -19.39
N PRO A 591 -5.88 -20.30 -19.86
CA PRO A 591 -5.27 -19.85 -21.10
C PRO A 591 -6.16 -19.99 -22.34
N ALA A 592 -7.17 -20.86 -22.29
CA ALA A 592 -8.13 -21.07 -23.38
C ALA A 592 -9.25 -20.04 -23.41
N TYR A 593 -9.37 -19.20 -22.36
CA TYR A 593 -10.48 -18.25 -22.20
C TYR A 593 -10.60 -17.24 -23.37
N VAL A 594 -9.48 -16.72 -23.84
CA VAL A 594 -9.45 -15.71 -24.92
C VAL A 594 -9.63 -16.36 -26.30
N GLY A 595 -9.17 -17.59 -26.49
CA GLY A 595 -9.33 -18.35 -27.75
C GLY A 595 -10.75 -18.83 -27.98
#